data_4fffa229ad9bf299f364dc6c19cd946c
#
_entry.id   4fffa229ad9bf299f364dc6c19cd946c
#
_cell.length_a   1.000
_cell.length_b   1.000
_cell.length_c   1.000
_cell.angle_alpha   90.00
_cell.angle_beta   90.00
_cell.angle_gamma   90.00
#
_symmetry.space_group_name_H-M   'P 1'
#
loop_
_entity.id
_entity.type
_entity.pdbx_description
1 polymer ?
#
loop_
_entity_poly.entity_id
_entity_poly.type
_entity_poly.pdbx_seq_one_letter_code
_entity_poly.pdbx_strand_id
1 'polypeptide(L)'
;MARRRQTASVGLYNELIAQANFAKNPNQIVFVPAMGKGPIDMVILDIETGEYKAYDVKASNYRKVKKTMIYRGLTPEQKKLKVQIYYNKWNYPNTLT
;
A
#
# COMPACT_ATOMS: atom_id res chain seq x y z
N MET A 1 4.52 -4.70 -23.96
CA MET A 1 5.72 -4.23 -23.39
C MET A 1 5.96 -4.76 -22.04
N ALA A 2 7.06 -5.41 -21.87
CA ALA A 2 7.37 -6.10 -20.65
C ALA A 2 7.45 -5.17 -19.44
N ARG A 3 7.98 -3.98 -19.67
CA ARG A 3 8.16 -3.04 -18.59
C ARG A 3 6.84 -2.60 -17.94
N ARG A 4 5.83 -2.37 -18.76
CA ARG A 4 4.54 -1.97 -18.26
C ARG A 4 3.89 -3.08 -17.44
N ARG A 5 4.03 -4.29 -17.91
CA ARG A 5 3.52 -5.43 -17.20
C ARG A 5 4.20 -5.59 -15.85
N GLN A 6 5.51 -5.42 -15.83
CA GLN A 6 6.25 -5.53 -14.59
C GLN A 6 5.80 -4.50 -13.58
N THR A 7 5.56 -3.28 -14.03
CA THR A 7 5.10 -2.23 -13.12
C THR A 7 3.74 -2.56 -12.54
N ALA A 8 2.83 -3.03 -13.38
CA ALA A 8 1.49 -3.39 -12.91
C ALA A 8 1.55 -4.57 -11.94
N SER A 9 2.39 -5.55 -12.24
CA SER A 9 2.55 -6.71 -11.36
C SER A 9 3.10 -6.31 -10.00
N VAL A 10 4.10 -5.45 -10.00
CA VAL A 10 4.70 -5.00 -8.75
C VAL A 10 3.68 -4.22 -7.92
N GLY A 11 2.90 -3.38 -8.57
CA GLY A 11 1.88 -2.63 -7.86
C GLY A 11 0.85 -3.53 -7.21
N LEU A 12 0.34 -4.50 -7.97
CA LEU A 12 -0.63 -5.43 -7.44
C LEU A 12 -0.05 -6.27 -6.33
N TYR A 13 1.17 -6.74 -6.51
CA TYR A 13 1.85 -7.53 -5.51
C TYR A 13 1.93 -6.77 -4.18
N ASN A 14 2.32 -5.50 -4.24
CA ASN A 14 2.42 -4.69 -3.03
C ASN A 14 1.07 -4.48 -2.38
N GLU A 15 0.04 -4.26 -3.17
CA GLU A 15 -1.30 -4.09 -2.63
C GLU A 15 -1.78 -5.37 -1.95
N LEU A 16 -1.51 -6.51 -2.55
CA LEU A 16 -1.93 -7.78 -1.96
C LEU A 16 -1.19 -8.06 -0.66
N ILE A 17 0.07 -7.72 -0.59
CA ILE A 17 0.83 -7.86 0.64
C ILE A 17 0.25 -6.97 1.73
N ALA A 18 -0.08 -5.73 1.40
CA ALA A 18 -0.67 -4.82 2.36
C ALA A 18 -1.99 -5.37 2.88
N GLN A 19 -2.83 -5.86 1.96
CA GLN A 19 -4.09 -6.45 2.35
C GLN A 19 -3.89 -7.63 3.28
N ALA A 20 -2.94 -8.49 2.96
CA ALA A 20 -2.65 -9.65 3.79
C ALA A 20 -2.20 -9.23 5.18
N ASN A 21 -1.36 -8.19 5.25
CA ASN A 21 -0.88 -7.72 6.54
C ASN A 21 -2.00 -7.20 7.43
N PHE A 22 -2.95 -6.48 6.85
CA PHE A 22 -4.08 -6.02 7.63
C PHE A 22 -5.03 -7.16 7.97
N ALA A 23 -5.20 -8.09 7.04
CA ALA A 23 -6.13 -9.19 7.24
C ALA A 23 -5.68 -10.17 8.32
N LYS A 24 -4.41 -10.11 8.69
CA LYS A 24 -3.92 -10.96 9.78
C LYS A 24 -4.61 -10.63 11.11
N ASN A 25 -5.06 -9.41 11.25
CA ASN A 25 -5.71 -9.00 12.48
C ASN A 25 -7.21 -9.25 12.35
N PRO A 26 -7.80 -10.15 13.13
CA PRO A 26 -9.23 -10.45 12.99
C PRO A 26 -10.14 -9.28 13.36
N ASN A 27 -9.60 -8.27 14.01
CA ASN A 27 -10.39 -7.08 14.33
C ASN A 27 -10.39 -6.05 13.23
N GLN A 28 -9.76 -6.35 12.10
CA GLN A 28 -9.70 -5.41 10.98
C GLN A 28 -10.32 -6.03 9.75
N ILE A 29 -11.15 -5.26 9.08
CA ILE A 29 -11.77 -5.70 7.84
C ILE A 29 -11.20 -4.86 6.71
N VAL A 30 -10.78 -5.54 5.65
CA VAL A 30 -10.17 -4.89 4.50
C VAL A 30 -11.23 -4.71 3.42
N PHE A 31 -11.37 -3.47 2.95
CA PHE A 31 -12.24 -3.16 1.81
C PHE A 31 -11.39 -2.65 0.67
N VAL A 32 -11.67 -3.10 -0.52
CA VAL A 32 -10.92 -2.71 -1.70
C VAL A 32 -11.88 -2.07 -2.68
N PRO A 33 -11.52 -0.94 -3.31
CA PRO A 33 -12.41 -0.31 -4.27
C PRO A 33 -12.71 -1.23 -5.43
N ALA A 34 -13.98 -1.40 -5.72
CA ALA A 34 -14.40 -2.32 -6.76
C ALA A 34 -13.90 -1.90 -8.13
N MET A 35 -13.78 -0.62 -8.38
CA MET A 35 -13.32 -0.14 -9.67
C MET A 35 -11.82 -0.27 -9.87
N GLY A 36 -11.10 -0.48 -8.79
CA GLY A 36 -9.66 -0.66 -8.89
C GLY A 36 -8.87 0.58 -9.25
N LYS A 37 -9.51 1.74 -9.25
CA LYS A 37 -8.87 3.00 -9.57
C LYS A 37 -9.31 4.06 -8.58
N GLY A 38 -8.51 5.10 -8.47
CA GLY A 38 -8.85 6.21 -7.62
C GLY A 38 -7.76 6.47 -6.59
N PRO A 39 -8.02 7.44 -5.72
CA PRO A 39 -6.99 7.87 -4.77
C PRO A 39 -6.82 6.97 -3.56
N ILE A 40 -7.65 5.94 -3.42
CA ILE A 40 -7.62 5.06 -2.27
C ILE A 40 -7.39 3.64 -2.75
N ASP A 41 -6.39 2.97 -2.17
CA ASP A 41 -6.11 1.58 -2.51
C ASP A 41 -6.88 0.62 -1.64
N MET A 42 -7.14 0.97 -0.40
CA MET A 42 -7.94 0.14 0.49
C MET A 42 -8.42 0.95 1.66
N VAL A 43 -9.49 0.46 2.28
CA VAL A 43 -10.03 1.04 3.50
C VAL A 43 -10.05 -0.05 4.54
N ILE A 44 -9.59 0.28 5.73
CA ILE A 44 -9.53 -0.67 6.84
C ILE A 44 -10.52 -0.23 7.90
N LEU A 45 -11.40 -1.12 8.26
CA LEU A 45 -12.33 -0.88 9.38
C LEU A 45 -11.82 -1.60 10.60
N ASP A 46 -11.63 -0.85 11.67
CA ASP A 46 -11.31 -1.44 12.97
C ASP A 46 -12.64 -1.73 13.66
N ILE A 47 -12.92 -3.00 13.86
CA ILE A 47 -14.22 -3.41 14.41
C ILE A 47 -14.38 -2.94 15.84
N GLU A 48 -13.30 -2.88 16.59
CA GLU A 48 -13.37 -2.51 18.00
C GLU A 48 -13.72 -1.05 18.19
N THR A 49 -13.15 -0.18 17.35
CA THR A 49 -13.37 1.25 17.51
C THR A 49 -14.41 1.79 16.55
N GLY A 50 -14.72 1.05 15.50
CA GLY A 50 -15.60 1.54 14.45
C GLY A 50 -14.96 2.54 13.52
N GLU A 51 -13.65 2.68 13.59
CA GLU A 51 -12.94 3.64 12.77
C GLU A 51 -12.59 3.08 11.42
N TYR A 52 -12.72 3.92 10.39
CA TYR A 52 -12.29 3.59 9.04
C TYR A 52 -11.05 4.40 8.71
N LYS A 53 -10.07 3.75 8.09
CA LYS A 53 -8.87 4.45 7.64
C LYS A 53 -8.62 4.09 6.18
N ALA A 54 -8.39 5.11 5.37
CA ALA A 54 -8.11 4.91 3.96
C ALA A 54 -6.61 4.95 3.73
N TYR A 55 -6.12 4.06 2.87
CA TYR A 55 -4.69 3.93 2.63
C TYR A 55 -4.35 3.95 1.16
N ASP A 56 -3.22 4.55 0.87
CA ASP A 56 -2.56 4.47 -0.42
C ASP A 56 -1.31 3.64 -0.19
N VAL A 57 -1.19 2.53 -0.91
CA VAL A 57 -0.12 1.57 -0.67
C VAL A 57 1.08 1.91 -1.54
N LYS A 58 2.23 2.02 -0.92
CA LYS A 58 3.47 2.25 -1.63
C LYS A 58 4.49 1.22 -1.22
N ALA A 59 5.35 0.84 -2.15
CA ALA A 59 6.48 0.02 -1.82
C ALA A 59 7.54 0.89 -1.17
N SER A 60 8.24 0.32 -0.21
CA SER A 60 9.39 1.01 0.37
C SER A 60 10.52 0.93 -0.62
N ASN A 61 10.89 2.07 -1.16
CA ASN A 61 11.96 2.13 -2.12
C ASN A 61 13.11 2.94 -1.58
N TYR A 62 14.29 2.34 -1.60
CA TYR A 62 15.50 3.04 -1.23
C TYR A 62 16.41 3.10 -2.43
N ARG A 63 17.03 4.25 -2.62
CA ARG A 63 18.02 4.34 -3.67
C ARG A 63 19.27 3.67 -3.19
N LYS A 64 19.74 2.70 -3.93
CA LYS A 64 20.93 1.98 -3.53
C LYS A 64 22.15 2.90 -3.41
N VAL A 65 22.24 3.82 -4.31
CA VAL A 65 23.42 4.70 -4.33
C VAL A 65 23.40 5.65 -3.17
N LYS A 66 22.31 6.29 -2.93
CA LYS A 66 22.22 7.29 -1.88
C LYS A 66 21.65 6.76 -0.59
N LYS A 67 21.11 5.58 -0.63
CA LYS A 67 20.51 4.96 0.56
C LYS A 67 19.42 5.84 1.17
N THR A 68 18.73 6.58 0.32
CA THR A 68 17.63 7.40 0.80
C THR A 68 16.34 6.86 0.24
N MET A 69 15.32 6.93 1.06
CA MET A 69 14.00 6.49 0.65
C MET A 69 13.44 7.44 -0.39
N ILE A 70 12.85 6.89 -1.43
CA ILE A 70 12.13 7.70 -2.40
C ILE A 70 10.80 8.03 -1.80
N TYR A 71 10.57 9.32 -1.62
CA TYR A 71 9.40 9.77 -0.92
C TYR A 71 8.39 10.31 -1.92
N ARG A 72 7.16 9.85 -1.80
CA ARG A 72 6.08 10.36 -2.63
C ARG A 72 4.97 10.84 -1.72
N GLY A 73 4.66 12.10 -1.84
CA GLY A 73 3.63 12.68 -1.01
C GLY A 73 2.24 12.33 -1.49
N LEU A 74 1.28 12.66 -0.67
CA LEU A 74 -0.11 12.53 -1.04
C LEU A 74 -0.52 13.64 -1.99
N THR A 75 -1.42 13.31 -2.91
CA THR A 75 -1.99 14.35 -3.77
C THR A 75 -2.95 15.21 -2.95
N PRO A 76 -3.30 16.41 -3.46
CA PRO A 76 -4.29 17.22 -2.74
C PRO A 76 -5.60 16.50 -2.52
N GLU A 77 -6.04 15.72 -3.49
CA GLU A 77 -7.26 14.95 -3.35
C GLU A 77 -7.14 13.93 -2.21
N GLN A 78 -6.02 13.25 -2.14
CA GLN A 78 -5.79 12.27 -1.08
C GLN A 78 -5.76 12.93 0.29
N LYS A 79 -5.18 14.11 0.37
CA LYS A 79 -5.15 14.83 1.64
C LYS A 79 -6.56 15.22 2.07
N LYS A 80 -7.37 15.65 1.13
CA LYS A 80 -8.75 16.01 1.41
C LYS A 80 -9.52 14.81 1.92
N LEU A 81 -9.25 13.64 1.39
CA LEU A 81 -9.94 12.42 1.78
C LEU A 81 -9.29 11.74 2.98
N LYS A 82 -8.27 12.38 3.54
CA LYS A 82 -7.59 11.87 4.73
C LYS A 82 -6.97 10.49 4.51
N VAL A 83 -6.44 10.31 3.32
CA VAL A 83 -5.74 9.08 2.97
C VAL A 83 -4.38 9.07 3.64
N GLN A 84 -3.98 7.91 4.14
CA GLN A 84 -2.66 7.72 4.72
C GLN A 84 -1.84 6.86 3.80
N ILE A 85 -0.54 7.02 3.84
CA ILE A 85 0.35 6.18 3.05
C ILE A 85 0.75 4.99 3.89
N TYR A 86 0.59 3.81 3.31
CA TYR A 86 1.07 2.57 3.91
C TYR A 86 2.25 2.07 3.12
N TYR A 87 3.41 2.02 3.77
CA TYR A 87 4.60 1.51 3.13
C TYR A 87 4.79 0.06 3.50
N ASN A 88 4.85 -0.79 2.49
CA ASN A 88 5.22 -2.17 2.73
C ASN A 88 6.68 -2.21 3.08
N LYS A 89 6.99 -2.84 4.18
CA LYS A 89 8.36 -3.14 4.48
C LYS A 89 8.72 -4.36 3.70
N TRP A 90 9.50 -4.17 2.68
CA TRP A 90 9.88 -5.28 1.87
C TRP A 90 11.10 -5.92 2.45
N ASN A 91 10.93 -7.13 2.90
CA ASN A 91 12.05 -7.93 3.29
C ASN A 91 12.68 -8.42 2.04
N TYR A 92 13.79 -7.85 1.74
CA TYR A 92 14.45 -8.13 0.55
C TYR A 92 14.86 -9.54 0.47
N PRO A 93 15.06 -9.96 -0.67
CA PRO A 93 15.38 -11.33 -0.89
C PRO A 93 16.65 -11.83 -0.30
N ASN A 94 17.41 -10.98 0.22
CA ASN A 94 18.46 -11.52 0.97
C ASN A 94 17.91 -12.41 2.03
N THR A 95 16.71 -12.18 2.38
CA THR A 95 16.04 -13.06 3.28
C THR A 95 15.65 -14.32 2.59
N LEU A 96 15.67 -14.33 1.30
CA LEU A 96 15.34 -15.49 0.57
C LEU A 96 16.51 -16.33 0.24
N THR A 97 17.64 -15.82 0.44
CA THR A 97 18.80 -16.61 0.12
C THR A 97 19.18 -17.49 1.24
#